data_ae09801b43157f58e87819b09235b5a9
#
_entry.id   ae09801b43157f58e87819b09235b5a9
#
_cell.length_a   1.000
_cell.length_b   1.000
_cell.length_c   1.000
_cell.angle_alpha   90.00
_cell.angle_beta   90.00
_cell.angle_gamma   90.00
#
_symmetry.space_group_name_H-M   'P 1'
#
loop_
_entity.id
_entity.type
_entity.pdbx_description
1 polymer ?
#
loop_
_entity_poly.entity_id
_entity_poly.type
_entity_poly.pdbx_seq_one_letter_code
_entity_poly.pdbx_strand_id
1 'polypeptide(L)'
;MLQPGSLPESLAGLDIEFVSGSVLDAADVGRAVHGVDVVYHLAAKIDLGPKKDPMMYSINIEGTRRVVEACLSRGLRLVHTSSHHALEREPLDQPLTEDKPLALAEEGEYHKTKAIGETIVLEACERGLDAVIVNPGSMIGPYDFEPSMIGTVLIDLYFGRVPVLLEMLSDYVDVRDVADGMIAAAEKGRRGQRYLLTGDVIPVMEMVSLYGEITGAKMPTRVLPLWVGWVLLPFALVGSAITKKEPFITADMLRASVSNEVVSHDKARRELGYTIRTLRESLTDAVAWYRERGWLGA
;
A
#
# COMPACT_ATOMS: atom_id res chain seq x y z
N MET A 1 -13.08 -6.23 0.37
CA MET A 1 -14.51 -6.65 0.25
C MET A 1 -14.79 -7.49 1.48
N LEU A 2 -15.59 -7.00 2.40
CA LEU A 2 -15.97 -7.78 3.58
C LEU A 2 -17.07 -8.76 3.14
N GLN A 3 -16.86 -10.05 3.39
CA GLN A 3 -17.89 -11.04 3.12
C GLN A 3 -19.11 -10.76 3.99
N PRO A 4 -20.33 -10.95 3.50
CA PRO A 4 -21.53 -10.82 4.33
C PRO A 4 -21.47 -11.82 5.48
N GLY A 5 -21.48 -11.37 6.72
CA GLY A 5 -21.80 -12.24 7.85
C GLY A 5 -20.93 -12.17 9.11
N SER A 6 -19.71 -11.65 9.10
CA SER A 6 -18.90 -11.54 10.32
C SER A 6 -18.07 -10.27 10.37
N LEU A 7 -18.02 -9.66 11.54
CA LEU A 7 -17.09 -8.59 11.85
C LEU A 7 -15.65 -9.14 11.74
N PRO A 8 -14.76 -8.52 10.95
CA PRO A 8 -13.35 -8.94 10.90
C PRO A 8 -12.71 -8.90 12.28
N GLU A 9 -11.78 -9.80 12.55
CA GLU A 9 -11.04 -9.84 13.81
C GLU A 9 -10.36 -8.50 14.12
N SER A 10 -9.84 -7.83 13.08
CA SER A 10 -9.22 -6.51 13.16
C SER A 10 -10.13 -5.41 13.72
N LEU A 11 -11.45 -5.61 13.69
CA LEU A 11 -12.45 -4.68 14.18
C LEU A 11 -13.14 -5.17 15.45
N ALA A 12 -12.80 -6.38 15.94
CA ALA A 12 -13.42 -6.96 17.13
C ALA A 12 -13.09 -6.11 18.37
N GLY A 13 -14.10 -5.83 19.18
CA GLY A 13 -13.96 -5.06 20.43
C GLY A 13 -13.91 -3.55 20.26
N LEU A 14 -13.97 -3.03 19.02
CA LEU A 14 -14.10 -1.60 18.76
C LEU A 14 -15.58 -1.18 18.85
N ASP A 15 -15.83 0.02 19.41
CA ASP A 15 -17.17 0.64 19.41
C ASP A 15 -17.44 1.30 18.05
N ILE A 16 -17.90 0.49 17.10
CA ILE A 16 -18.16 0.90 15.71
C ILE A 16 -19.50 0.38 15.22
N GLU A 17 -20.15 1.14 14.34
CA GLU A 17 -21.26 0.64 13.54
C GLU A 17 -20.71 -0.10 12.30
N PHE A 18 -21.04 -1.37 12.17
CA PHE A 18 -20.60 -2.19 11.05
C PHE A 18 -21.68 -2.23 9.94
N VAL A 19 -21.32 -1.71 8.76
CA VAL A 19 -22.15 -1.77 7.55
C VAL A 19 -21.55 -2.75 6.55
N SER A 20 -22.23 -3.88 6.33
CA SER A 20 -21.83 -4.85 5.31
C SER A 20 -22.26 -4.40 3.92
N GLY A 21 -21.34 -4.50 2.95
CA GLY A 21 -21.63 -4.13 1.57
C GLY A 21 -20.41 -4.17 0.66
N SER A 22 -20.61 -3.71 -0.57
CA SER A 22 -19.57 -3.65 -1.59
C SER A 22 -19.40 -2.22 -2.10
N VAL A 23 -18.15 -1.78 -2.28
CA VAL A 23 -17.86 -0.49 -2.96
C VAL A 23 -18.32 -0.50 -4.43
N LEU A 24 -18.65 -1.67 -4.98
CA LEU A 24 -19.20 -1.83 -6.33
C LEU A 24 -20.72 -1.66 -6.38
N ASP A 25 -21.38 -1.50 -5.24
CA ASP A 25 -22.81 -1.21 -5.15
C ASP A 25 -23.05 0.18 -4.62
N ALA A 26 -23.71 1.03 -5.42
CA ALA A 26 -23.96 2.42 -5.05
C ALA A 26 -24.91 2.57 -3.84
N ALA A 27 -25.85 1.60 -3.65
CA ALA A 27 -26.76 1.63 -2.52
C ALA A 27 -26.01 1.26 -1.22
N ASP A 28 -25.08 0.31 -1.29
CA ASP A 28 -24.22 -0.07 -0.17
C ASP A 28 -23.33 1.11 0.25
N VAL A 29 -22.65 1.75 -0.72
CA VAL A 29 -21.85 2.96 -0.47
C VAL A 29 -22.74 4.05 0.14
N GLY A 30 -23.93 4.27 -0.44
CA GLY A 30 -24.87 5.27 0.04
C GLY A 30 -25.33 5.05 1.49
N ARG A 31 -25.47 3.79 1.92
CA ARG A 31 -25.75 3.43 3.32
C ARG A 31 -24.56 3.68 4.23
N ALA A 32 -23.36 3.26 3.79
CA ALA A 32 -22.14 3.37 4.59
C ALA A 32 -21.74 4.84 4.87
N VAL A 33 -22.04 5.75 3.95
CA VAL A 33 -21.70 7.18 4.12
C VAL A 33 -22.87 8.02 4.67
N HIS A 34 -23.92 7.38 5.18
CA HIS A 34 -25.07 8.09 5.74
C HIS A 34 -24.76 8.60 7.15
N GLY A 35 -24.95 9.90 7.38
CA GLY A 35 -24.79 10.52 8.70
C GLY A 35 -23.33 10.69 9.16
N VAL A 36 -22.35 10.61 8.24
CA VAL A 36 -20.94 10.86 8.54
C VAL A 36 -20.49 12.21 7.98
N ASP A 37 -19.42 12.77 8.54
CA ASP A 37 -18.81 14.02 8.09
C ASP A 37 -17.56 13.75 7.21
N VAL A 38 -16.84 12.68 7.50
CA VAL A 38 -15.57 12.31 6.83
C VAL A 38 -15.62 10.86 6.39
N VAL A 39 -15.16 10.61 5.18
CA VAL A 39 -15.02 9.27 4.60
C VAL A 39 -13.53 8.97 4.35
N TYR A 40 -13.02 7.89 4.94
CA TYR A 40 -11.70 7.34 4.63
C TYR A 40 -11.89 6.19 3.63
N HIS A 41 -11.49 6.41 2.38
CA HIS A 41 -11.58 5.39 1.33
C HIS A 41 -10.28 4.60 1.21
N LEU A 42 -10.21 3.46 1.90
CA LEU A 42 -9.07 2.56 1.91
C LEU A 42 -9.30 1.31 1.03
N ALA A 43 -10.55 1.09 0.60
CA ALA A 43 -10.88 -0.11 -0.17
C ALA A 43 -10.13 -0.14 -1.50
N ALA A 44 -9.23 -1.10 -1.64
CA ALA A 44 -8.47 -1.35 -2.85
C ALA A 44 -8.12 -2.84 -2.95
N LYS A 45 -7.81 -3.29 -4.15
CA LYS A 45 -7.18 -4.58 -4.40
C LYS A 45 -5.79 -4.37 -4.96
N ILE A 46 -4.80 -5.07 -4.40
CA ILE A 46 -3.44 -5.15 -4.91
C ILE A 46 -3.31 -6.48 -5.62
N ASP A 47 -2.87 -6.46 -6.86
CA ASP A 47 -2.52 -7.65 -7.63
C ASP A 47 -1.30 -7.33 -8.49
N LEU A 48 -0.20 -8.01 -8.20
CA LEU A 48 1.05 -7.94 -8.96
C LEU A 48 1.27 -9.24 -9.76
N GLY A 49 0.19 -9.99 -9.99
CA GLY A 49 0.20 -11.22 -10.77
C GLY A 49 0.54 -10.99 -12.25
N PRO A 50 0.78 -12.08 -13.00
CA PRO A 50 1.19 -11.99 -14.41
C PRO A 50 0.04 -11.67 -15.36
N LYS A 51 -1.18 -11.61 -14.88
CA LYS A 51 -2.39 -11.35 -15.67
C LYS A 51 -3.14 -10.16 -15.12
N LYS A 52 -3.75 -9.41 -16.02
CA LYS A 52 -4.67 -8.34 -15.65
C LYS A 52 -5.83 -8.91 -14.83
N ASP A 53 -6.02 -8.39 -13.62
CA ASP A 53 -7.15 -8.74 -12.76
C ASP A 53 -8.33 -7.76 -12.97
N PRO A 54 -9.44 -8.19 -13.59
CA PRO A 54 -10.60 -7.33 -13.79
C PRO A 54 -11.21 -6.83 -12.49
N MET A 55 -11.10 -7.61 -11.39
CA MET A 55 -11.63 -7.23 -10.09
C MET A 55 -10.83 -6.08 -9.48
N MET A 56 -9.50 -6.07 -9.65
CA MET A 56 -8.65 -4.94 -9.24
C MET A 56 -9.10 -3.64 -9.93
N TYR A 57 -9.33 -3.69 -11.25
CA TYR A 57 -9.85 -2.55 -12.00
C TYR A 57 -11.21 -2.09 -11.51
N SER A 58 -12.13 -3.04 -11.28
CA SER A 58 -13.46 -2.71 -10.78
C SER A 58 -13.39 -2.04 -9.42
N ILE A 59 -12.67 -2.61 -8.46
CA ILE A 59 -12.58 -2.08 -7.09
C ILE A 59 -11.86 -0.73 -7.08
N ASN A 60 -10.68 -0.65 -7.69
CA ASN A 60 -9.82 0.52 -7.58
C ASN A 60 -10.34 1.73 -8.40
N ILE A 61 -11.09 1.49 -9.47
CA ILE A 61 -11.61 2.53 -10.35
C ILE A 61 -13.10 2.78 -10.12
N GLU A 62 -13.96 1.76 -10.37
CA GLU A 62 -15.40 1.96 -10.24
C GLU A 62 -15.84 2.09 -8.77
N GLY A 63 -15.20 1.36 -7.85
CA GLY A 63 -15.39 1.53 -6.41
C GLY A 63 -15.05 2.95 -5.97
N THR A 64 -13.89 3.47 -6.38
CA THR A 64 -13.50 4.85 -6.10
C THR A 64 -14.50 5.86 -6.69
N ARG A 65 -14.94 5.67 -7.94
CA ARG A 65 -15.95 6.54 -8.57
C ARG A 65 -17.24 6.62 -7.74
N ARG A 66 -17.75 5.48 -7.25
CA ARG A 66 -18.97 5.43 -6.45
C ARG A 66 -18.82 6.15 -5.10
N VAL A 67 -17.69 5.96 -4.43
CA VAL A 67 -17.39 6.70 -3.18
C VAL A 67 -17.28 8.19 -3.43
N VAL A 68 -16.58 8.60 -4.47
CA VAL A 68 -16.43 10.00 -4.89
C VAL A 68 -17.80 10.65 -5.16
N GLU A 69 -18.66 10.03 -5.96
CA GLU A 69 -19.99 10.56 -6.27
C GLU A 69 -20.89 10.62 -5.01
N ALA A 70 -20.79 9.63 -4.12
CA ALA A 70 -21.52 9.65 -2.87
C ALA A 70 -21.06 10.78 -1.95
N CYS A 71 -19.78 11.04 -1.83
CA CYS A 71 -19.22 12.14 -1.06
C CYS A 71 -19.57 13.49 -1.69
N LEU A 72 -19.40 13.65 -2.99
CA LEU A 72 -19.70 14.88 -3.73
C LEU A 72 -21.18 15.29 -3.59
N SER A 73 -22.10 14.31 -3.76
CA SER A 73 -23.55 14.58 -3.68
C SER A 73 -24.03 14.95 -2.29
N ARG A 74 -23.29 14.64 -1.24
CA ARG A 74 -23.64 14.92 0.17
C ARG A 74 -22.77 15.99 0.81
N GLY A 75 -21.76 16.52 0.11
CA GLY A 75 -20.83 17.51 0.64
C GLY A 75 -19.92 16.96 1.74
N LEU A 76 -19.58 15.66 1.69
CA LEU A 76 -18.71 15.01 2.67
C LEU A 76 -17.25 15.24 2.35
N ARG A 77 -16.41 15.30 3.39
CA ARG A 77 -14.97 15.29 3.23
C ARG A 77 -14.48 13.89 2.92
N LEU A 78 -13.58 13.75 1.93
CA LEU A 78 -12.99 12.48 1.51
C LEU A 78 -11.47 12.47 1.74
N VAL A 79 -10.97 11.47 2.46
CA VAL A 79 -9.55 11.08 2.47
C VAL A 79 -9.40 9.86 1.56
N HIS A 80 -8.82 10.06 0.39
CA HIS A 80 -8.59 8.98 -0.58
C HIS A 80 -7.20 8.39 -0.41
N THR A 81 -7.14 7.08 -0.16
CA THR A 81 -5.87 6.35 -0.08
C THR A 81 -5.43 5.87 -1.46
N SER A 82 -4.50 6.61 -2.05
CA SER A 82 -3.80 6.26 -3.28
C SER A 82 -2.57 5.37 -2.97
N SER A 83 -1.46 5.62 -3.61
CA SER A 83 -0.15 5.01 -3.38
C SER A 83 0.93 5.91 -3.98
N HIS A 84 2.16 5.88 -3.46
CA HIS A 84 3.28 6.53 -4.12
C HIS A 84 3.49 5.97 -5.55
N HIS A 85 3.12 4.72 -5.78
CA HIS A 85 3.12 4.10 -7.12
C HIS A 85 2.13 4.70 -8.12
N ALA A 86 1.22 5.57 -7.70
CA ALA A 86 0.36 6.31 -8.61
C ALA A 86 1.09 7.45 -9.33
N LEU A 87 2.31 7.78 -8.91
CA LEU A 87 3.13 8.86 -9.46
C LEU A 87 4.23 8.32 -10.37
N GLU A 88 4.57 9.06 -11.42
CA GLU A 88 5.70 8.74 -12.30
C GLU A 88 7.02 8.84 -11.53
N ARG A 89 7.81 7.77 -11.58
CA ARG A 89 9.07 7.67 -10.84
C ARG A 89 10.26 8.22 -11.61
N GLU A 90 10.20 8.19 -12.93
CA GLU A 90 11.30 8.67 -13.77
C GLU A 90 11.43 10.22 -13.74
N PRO A 91 12.65 10.72 -13.76
CA PRO A 91 13.93 10.00 -13.65
C PRO A 91 14.20 9.56 -12.19
N LEU A 92 14.78 8.37 -12.01
CA LEU A 92 14.95 7.74 -10.70
C LEU A 92 15.97 8.45 -9.78
N ASP A 93 16.90 9.20 -10.35
CA ASP A 93 17.91 10.01 -9.64
C ASP A 93 17.35 11.33 -9.08
N GLN A 94 16.08 11.61 -9.32
CA GLN A 94 15.37 12.75 -8.75
C GLN A 94 14.42 12.29 -7.63
N PRO A 95 14.20 13.13 -6.61
CA PRO A 95 13.21 12.83 -5.59
C PRO A 95 11.82 12.61 -6.17
N LEU A 96 11.12 11.58 -5.67
CA LEU A 96 9.69 11.45 -5.87
C LEU A 96 8.98 12.43 -4.93
N THR A 97 8.19 13.32 -5.49
CA THR A 97 7.42 14.33 -4.77
C THR A 97 5.98 14.36 -5.25
N GLU A 98 5.11 15.08 -4.52
CA GLU A 98 3.69 15.22 -4.89
C GLU A 98 3.46 15.98 -6.21
N ASP A 99 4.47 16.66 -6.74
CA ASP A 99 4.39 17.41 -8.00
C ASP A 99 4.61 16.52 -9.24
N LYS A 100 5.06 15.28 -9.06
CA LYS A 100 5.23 14.34 -10.17
C LYS A 100 3.89 14.05 -10.85
N PRO A 101 3.88 13.84 -12.18
CA PRO A 101 2.69 13.42 -12.90
C PRO A 101 2.15 12.08 -12.40
N LEU A 102 0.88 11.80 -12.74
CA LEU A 102 0.30 10.48 -12.49
C LEU A 102 0.83 9.44 -13.49
N ALA A 103 1.15 8.25 -13.00
CA ALA A 103 1.71 7.12 -13.74
C ALA A 103 0.68 6.44 -14.68
N LEU A 104 -0.04 7.23 -15.48
CA LEU A 104 -1.07 6.74 -16.40
C LEU A 104 -0.51 5.98 -17.60
N ALA A 105 0.70 6.34 -18.03
CA ALA A 105 1.39 5.74 -19.17
C ALA A 105 2.41 4.66 -18.75
N GLU A 106 2.75 4.57 -17.46
CA GLU A 106 3.68 3.56 -16.97
C GLU A 106 3.16 2.14 -17.17
N GLU A 107 4.08 1.19 -17.32
CA GLU A 107 3.76 -0.22 -17.27
C GLU A 107 3.56 -0.64 -15.81
N GLY A 108 2.55 -1.45 -15.55
CA GLY A 108 2.17 -1.93 -14.23
C GLY A 108 0.68 -1.69 -13.98
N GLU A 109 -0.08 -2.78 -13.94
CA GLU A 109 -1.54 -2.69 -13.85
C GLU A 109 -1.99 -2.06 -12.53
N TYR A 110 -1.30 -2.38 -11.43
CA TYR A 110 -1.61 -1.79 -10.12
C TYR A 110 -1.38 -0.28 -10.11
N HIS A 111 -0.20 0.18 -10.58
CA HIS A 111 0.16 1.61 -10.67
C HIS A 111 -0.91 2.39 -11.45
N LYS A 112 -1.29 1.85 -12.60
CA LYS A 112 -2.32 2.42 -13.47
C LYS A 112 -3.67 2.55 -12.79
N THR A 113 -4.13 1.51 -12.07
CA THR A 113 -5.43 1.58 -11.38
C THR A 113 -5.43 2.62 -10.27
N LYS A 114 -4.32 2.79 -9.54
CA LYS A 114 -4.18 3.82 -8.50
C LYS A 114 -4.13 5.22 -9.12
N ALA A 115 -3.38 5.41 -10.21
CA ALA A 115 -3.32 6.68 -10.94
C ALA A 115 -4.68 7.09 -11.52
N ILE A 116 -5.44 6.16 -12.10
CA ILE A 116 -6.80 6.43 -12.60
C ILE A 116 -7.75 6.76 -11.44
N GLY A 117 -7.69 6.02 -10.33
CA GLY A 117 -8.49 6.31 -9.14
C GLY A 117 -8.23 7.72 -8.60
N GLU A 118 -6.97 8.12 -8.56
CA GLU A 118 -6.56 9.47 -8.13
C GLU A 118 -7.03 10.55 -9.11
N THR A 119 -6.98 10.30 -10.42
CA THR A 119 -7.54 11.22 -11.44
C THR A 119 -9.03 11.48 -11.18
N ILE A 120 -9.81 10.44 -10.89
CA ILE A 120 -11.25 10.57 -10.58
C ILE A 120 -11.48 11.50 -9.38
N VAL A 121 -10.65 11.39 -8.34
CA VAL A 121 -10.75 12.25 -7.15
C VAL A 121 -10.39 13.70 -7.48
N LEU A 122 -9.31 13.93 -8.24
CA LEU A 122 -8.87 15.27 -8.64
C LEU A 122 -9.91 15.98 -9.51
N GLU A 123 -10.47 15.29 -10.52
CA GLU A 123 -11.57 15.82 -11.35
C GLU A 123 -12.82 16.15 -10.52
N ALA A 124 -13.11 15.35 -9.50
CA ALA A 124 -14.23 15.63 -8.60
C ALA A 124 -13.95 16.85 -7.69
N CYS A 125 -12.69 17.08 -7.31
CA CYS A 125 -12.30 18.30 -6.59
C CYS A 125 -12.59 19.57 -7.43
N GLU A 126 -12.38 19.52 -8.75
CA GLU A 126 -12.74 20.61 -9.67
C GLU A 126 -14.26 20.84 -9.68
N ARG A 127 -15.06 19.78 -9.53
CA ARG A 127 -16.53 19.82 -9.43
C ARG A 127 -17.06 20.22 -8.05
N GLY A 128 -16.19 20.40 -7.04
CA GLY A 128 -16.59 20.86 -5.72
C GLY A 128 -16.39 19.86 -4.58
N LEU A 129 -15.90 18.62 -4.83
CA LEU A 129 -15.61 17.67 -3.78
C LEU A 129 -14.52 18.21 -2.84
N ASP A 130 -14.76 18.16 -1.53
CA ASP A 130 -13.72 18.37 -0.52
C ASP A 130 -12.97 17.07 -0.29
N ALA A 131 -11.91 16.84 -1.05
CA ALA A 131 -11.07 15.65 -0.91
C ALA A 131 -9.60 16.00 -0.74
N VAL A 132 -8.92 15.15 0.02
CA VAL A 132 -7.47 15.10 0.18
C VAL A 132 -6.99 13.69 -0.21
N ILE A 133 -5.80 13.61 -0.82
CA ILE A 133 -5.23 12.37 -1.29
C ILE A 133 -4.01 12.05 -0.45
N VAL A 134 -3.89 10.82 0.00
CA VAL A 134 -2.70 10.31 0.67
C VAL A 134 -2.07 9.21 -0.17
N ASN A 135 -0.75 9.24 -0.30
CA ASN A 135 0.02 8.30 -1.09
C ASN A 135 1.01 7.56 -0.17
N PRO A 136 0.56 6.47 0.49
CA PRO A 136 1.44 5.68 1.36
C PRO A 136 2.56 5.01 0.60
N GLY A 137 3.67 4.79 1.30
CA GLY A 137 4.78 3.94 0.89
C GLY A 137 4.59 2.47 1.25
N SER A 138 5.69 1.74 1.37
CA SER A 138 5.72 0.32 1.72
C SER A 138 5.48 0.14 3.22
N MET A 139 4.25 -0.15 3.60
CA MET A 139 3.84 -0.23 5.01
C MET A 139 4.34 -1.51 5.68
N ILE A 140 4.89 -1.32 6.89
CA ILE A 140 5.25 -2.39 7.84
C ILE A 140 4.71 -2.03 9.23
N GLY A 141 4.70 -2.98 10.15
CA GLY A 141 4.30 -2.70 11.54
C GLY A 141 3.42 -3.79 12.13
N PRO A 142 2.90 -3.56 13.34
CA PRO A 142 1.94 -4.45 13.98
C PRO A 142 0.55 -4.37 13.33
N TYR A 143 -0.36 -5.23 13.77
CA TYR A 143 -1.77 -5.29 13.34
C TYR A 143 -1.99 -5.77 11.90
N ASP A 144 -1.04 -6.49 11.34
CA ASP A 144 -1.17 -7.20 10.07
C ASP A 144 -1.96 -8.51 10.32
N PHE A 145 -3.28 -8.41 10.47
CA PHE A 145 -4.16 -9.52 10.90
C PHE A 145 -4.23 -10.68 9.89
N GLU A 146 -4.06 -10.38 8.63
CA GLU A 146 -3.87 -11.34 7.54
C GLU A 146 -2.54 -10.98 6.89
N PRO A 147 -1.51 -11.85 6.93
CA PRO A 147 -0.18 -11.46 6.48
C PRO A 147 -0.21 -10.80 5.11
N SER A 148 0.13 -9.51 5.10
CA SER A 148 0.33 -8.75 3.86
C SER A 148 1.45 -9.35 3.02
N MET A 149 1.66 -8.86 1.82
CA MET A 149 2.79 -9.31 0.99
C MET A 149 4.12 -9.14 1.71
N ILE A 150 4.36 -7.98 2.36
CA ILE A 150 5.58 -7.72 3.13
C ILE A 150 5.60 -8.62 4.39
N GLY A 151 4.49 -8.74 5.11
CA GLY A 151 4.37 -9.62 6.26
C GLY A 151 4.70 -11.08 5.92
N THR A 152 4.20 -11.57 4.80
CA THR A 152 4.53 -12.91 4.28
C THR A 152 6.02 -13.06 4.02
N VAL A 153 6.66 -12.07 3.39
CA VAL A 153 8.11 -12.09 3.13
C VAL A 153 8.90 -12.08 4.44
N LEU A 154 8.51 -11.29 5.45
CA LEU A 154 9.16 -11.29 6.76
C LEU A 154 9.04 -12.64 7.48
N ILE A 155 7.86 -13.27 7.43
CA ILE A 155 7.64 -14.62 7.99
C ILE A 155 8.51 -15.65 7.24
N ASP A 156 8.56 -15.59 5.91
CA ASP A 156 9.38 -16.52 5.11
C ASP A 156 10.88 -16.32 5.34
N LEU A 157 11.34 -15.08 5.54
CA LEU A 157 12.71 -14.77 5.96
C LEU A 157 13.04 -15.42 7.30
N TYR A 158 12.16 -15.31 8.29
CA TYR A 158 12.35 -15.92 9.61
C TYR A 158 12.58 -17.45 9.52
N PHE A 159 11.79 -18.13 8.68
CA PHE A 159 11.91 -19.58 8.48
C PHE A 159 12.97 -20.00 7.47
N GLY A 160 13.75 -19.07 6.93
CA GLY A 160 14.81 -19.36 5.95
C GLY A 160 14.27 -19.84 4.59
N ARG A 161 13.04 -19.51 4.24
CA ARG A 161 12.41 -19.90 2.96
C ARG A 161 12.79 -19.00 1.80
N VAL A 162 13.43 -17.87 2.08
CA VAL A 162 13.95 -16.93 1.07
C VAL A 162 15.46 -17.11 0.96
N PRO A 163 15.97 -17.87 -0.01
CA PRO A 163 17.39 -18.20 -0.09
C PRO A 163 18.25 -17.07 -0.67
N VAL A 164 17.64 -16.16 -1.43
CA VAL A 164 18.31 -15.09 -2.17
C VAL A 164 17.40 -13.88 -2.24
N LEU A 165 17.98 -12.69 -2.17
CA LEU A 165 17.29 -11.42 -2.36
C LEU A 165 17.64 -10.80 -3.70
N LEU A 166 16.75 -9.97 -4.23
CA LEU A 166 17.08 -9.06 -5.31
C LEU A 166 17.49 -7.71 -4.71
N GLU A 167 18.47 -7.06 -5.35
CA GLU A 167 18.87 -5.70 -4.98
C GLU A 167 17.73 -4.73 -5.31
N MET A 168 17.21 -4.06 -4.28
CA MET A 168 16.12 -3.11 -4.41
C MET A 168 16.17 -2.06 -3.30
N LEU A 169 15.62 -0.91 -3.57
CA LEU A 169 15.34 0.15 -2.60
C LEU A 169 13.84 0.15 -2.29
N SER A 170 13.48 0.47 -1.06
CA SER A 170 12.07 0.68 -0.69
C SER A 170 11.94 1.70 0.42
N ASP A 171 10.88 2.47 0.38
CA ASP A 171 10.49 3.46 1.38
C ASP A 171 9.62 2.79 2.45
N TYR A 172 10.24 2.16 3.44
CA TYR A 172 9.49 1.50 4.52
C TYR A 172 8.92 2.52 5.50
N VAL A 173 7.63 2.40 5.77
CA VAL A 173 6.90 3.29 6.68
C VAL A 173 6.07 2.47 7.68
N ASP A 174 5.97 2.94 8.92
CA ASP A 174 5.09 2.33 9.91
C ASP A 174 3.61 2.55 9.56
N VAL A 175 2.81 1.49 9.61
CA VAL A 175 1.37 1.57 9.32
C VAL A 175 0.64 2.54 10.24
N ARG A 176 1.12 2.70 11.50
CA ARG A 176 0.57 3.65 12.48
C ARG A 176 0.86 5.10 12.09
N ASP A 177 2.04 5.38 11.52
CA ASP A 177 2.39 6.71 11.04
C ASP A 177 1.53 7.09 9.83
N VAL A 178 1.26 6.12 8.95
CA VAL A 178 0.31 6.32 7.85
C VAL A 178 -1.09 6.61 8.39
N ALA A 179 -1.57 5.89 9.39
CA ALA A 179 -2.88 6.13 10.01
C ALA A 179 -2.95 7.52 10.65
N ASP A 180 -1.93 7.91 11.42
CA ASP A 180 -1.84 9.25 12.03
C ASP A 180 -1.78 10.34 10.94
N GLY A 181 -1.03 10.11 9.87
CA GLY A 181 -0.96 10.99 8.71
C GLY A 181 -2.30 11.14 7.98
N MET A 182 -3.08 10.06 7.87
CA MET A 182 -4.44 10.10 7.29
C MET A 182 -5.41 10.91 8.15
N ILE A 183 -5.35 10.76 9.48
CA ILE A 183 -6.15 11.56 10.41
C ILE A 183 -5.76 13.04 10.29
N ALA A 184 -4.46 13.35 10.29
CA ALA A 184 -3.98 14.71 10.11
C ALA A 184 -4.37 15.30 8.74
N ALA A 185 -4.40 14.48 7.68
CA ALA A 185 -4.84 14.89 6.35
C ALA A 185 -6.35 15.21 6.32
N ALA A 186 -7.18 14.47 7.08
CA ALA A 186 -8.59 14.80 7.24
C ALA A 186 -8.80 16.17 7.92
N GLU A 187 -7.97 16.47 8.91
CA GLU A 187 -8.12 17.71 9.72
C GLU A 187 -7.49 18.95 9.05
N LYS A 188 -6.30 18.80 8.48
CA LYS A 188 -5.42 19.90 8.05
C LYS A 188 -5.16 19.92 6.54
N GLY A 189 -5.38 18.78 5.85
CA GLY A 189 -5.07 18.64 4.44
C GLY A 189 -5.88 19.57 3.58
N ARG A 190 -5.25 20.17 2.58
CA ARG A 190 -5.91 21.10 1.67
C ARG A 190 -6.61 20.35 0.54
N ARG A 191 -7.81 20.78 0.19
CA ARG A 191 -8.61 20.23 -0.92
C ARG A 191 -7.79 20.07 -2.21
N GLY A 192 -7.88 18.90 -2.84
CA GLY A 192 -7.20 18.58 -4.09
C GLY A 192 -5.69 18.38 -3.95
N GLN A 193 -5.16 18.38 -2.72
CA GLN A 193 -3.74 18.16 -2.50
C GLN A 193 -3.42 16.69 -2.21
N ARG A 194 -2.23 16.28 -2.67
CA ARG A 194 -1.61 15.00 -2.37
C ARG A 194 -0.65 15.17 -1.20
N TYR A 195 -0.48 14.11 -0.43
CA TYR A 195 0.51 14.01 0.65
C TYR A 195 1.15 12.63 0.62
N LEU A 196 2.45 12.57 0.35
CA LEU A 196 3.23 11.36 0.48
C LEU A 196 3.39 11.00 1.96
N LEU A 197 2.83 9.86 2.35
CA LEU A 197 2.97 9.29 3.69
C LEU A 197 3.94 8.12 3.64
N THR A 198 5.22 8.46 3.49
CA THR A 198 6.31 7.53 3.22
C THR A 198 7.33 7.56 4.35
N GLY A 199 8.16 6.54 4.42
CA GLY A 199 9.31 6.49 5.33
C GLY A 199 10.62 6.79 4.61
N ASP A 200 11.72 6.39 5.23
CA ASP A 200 13.04 6.50 4.63
C ASP A 200 13.23 5.41 3.57
N VAL A 201 13.86 5.80 2.46
CA VAL A 201 14.24 4.85 1.40
C VAL A 201 15.54 4.17 1.80
N ILE A 202 15.50 2.85 1.93
CA ILE A 202 16.66 2.06 2.34
C ILE A 202 16.84 0.82 1.45
N PRO A 203 18.07 0.30 1.33
CA PRO A 203 18.33 -0.96 0.68
C PRO A 203 17.61 -2.13 1.39
N VAL A 204 17.06 -3.07 0.64
CA VAL A 204 16.39 -4.26 1.19
C VAL A 204 17.29 -5.04 2.15
N MET A 205 18.60 -5.08 1.88
CA MET A 205 19.56 -5.78 2.76
C MET A 205 19.71 -5.14 4.13
N GLU A 206 19.56 -3.82 4.23
CA GLU A 206 19.58 -3.13 5.52
C GLU A 206 18.37 -3.54 6.35
N MET A 207 17.17 -3.52 5.75
CA MET A 207 15.94 -4.00 6.39
C MET A 207 16.07 -5.47 6.82
N VAL A 208 16.56 -6.35 5.95
CA VAL A 208 16.72 -7.78 6.23
C VAL A 208 17.77 -8.03 7.33
N SER A 209 18.89 -7.31 7.31
CA SER A 209 19.92 -7.40 8.37
C SER A 209 19.36 -6.99 9.73
N LEU A 210 18.64 -5.87 9.76
CA LEU A 210 18.00 -5.38 10.97
C LEU A 210 16.93 -6.36 11.49
N TYR A 211 16.14 -6.95 10.59
CA TYR A 211 15.17 -7.99 10.93
C TYR A 211 15.84 -9.22 11.53
N GLY A 212 17.00 -9.63 11.00
CA GLY A 212 17.82 -10.71 11.55
C GLY A 212 18.35 -10.42 12.95
N GLU A 213 18.80 -9.18 13.21
CA GLU A 213 19.22 -8.76 14.56
C GLU A 213 18.06 -8.86 15.57
N ILE A 214 16.86 -8.40 15.18
CA ILE A 214 15.67 -8.38 16.07
C ILE A 214 15.16 -9.80 16.35
N THR A 215 15.13 -10.66 15.33
CA THR A 215 14.56 -12.00 15.44
C THR A 215 15.53 -13.05 15.93
N GLY A 216 16.84 -12.84 15.74
CA GLY A 216 17.89 -13.85 15.92
C GLY A 216 17.93 -14.90 14.82
N ALA A 217 17.10 -14.77 13.77
CA ALA A 217 17.05 -15.72 12.68
C ALA A 217 18.19 -15.50 11.68
N LYS A 218 18.59 -16.59 11.01
CA LYS A 218 19.64 -16.53 10.00
C LYS A 218 19.10 -15.96 8.69
N MET A 219 19.57 -14.79 8.32
CA MET A 219 19.16 -14.12 7.08
C MET A 219 19.95 -14.56 5.85
N PRO A 220 19.37 -14.45 4.65
CA PRO A 220 20.08 -14.65 3.39
C PRO A 220 21.18 -13.59 3.24
N THR A 221 22.36 -14.02 2.80
CA THR A 221 23.51 -13.13 2.56
C THR A 221 23.76 -12.90 1.08
N ARG A 222 23.02 -13.58 0.21
CA ARG A 222 23.17 -13.46 -1.23
C ARG A 222 22.16 -12.47 -1.77
N VAL A 223 22.66 -11.42 -2.41
CA VAL A 223 21.86 -10.43 -3.14
C VAL A 223 22.23 -10.52 -4.60
N LEU A 224 21.26 -10.60 -5.46
CA LEU A 224 21.43 -10.59 -6.91
C LEU A 224 20.94 -9.25 -7.46
N PRO A 225 21.62 -8.70 -8.45
CA PRO A 225 21.14 -7.51 -9.14
C PRO A 225 19.72 -7.70 -9.69
N LEU A 226 18.92 -6.65 -9.70
CA LEU A 226 17.50 -6.71 -10.12
C LEU A 226 17.32 -7.27 -11.55
N TRP A 227 18.28 -7.01 -12.46
CA TRP A 227 18.23 -7.54 -13.82
C TRP A 227 18.20 -9.08 -13.89
N VAL A 228 18.74 -9.77 -12.87
CA VAL A 228 18.66 -11.24 -12.78
C VAL A 228 17.21 -11.69 -12.65
N GLY A 229 16.37 -10.94 -11.95
CA GLY A 229 14.93 -11.19 -11.89
C GLY A 229 14.28 -11.21 -13.27
N TRP A 230 14.65 -10.27 -14.15
CA TRP A 230 14.16 -10.22 -15.52
C TRP A 230 14.61 -11.41 -16.36
N VAL A 231 15.83 -11.90 -16.16
CA VAL A 231 16.33 -13.13 -16.81
C VAL A 231 15.61 -14.38 -16.31
N LEU A 232 15.26 -14.43 -15.02
CA LEU A 232 14.55 -15.57 -14.42
C LEU A 232 13.04 -15.57 -14.70
N LEU A 233 12.46 -14.42 -15.05
CA LEU A 233 11.03 -14.26 -15.27
C LEU A 233 10.42 -15.27 -16.26
N PRO A 234 10.97 -15.53 -17.45
CA PRO A 234 10.41 -16.51 -18.38
C PRO A 234 10.35 -17.92 -17.77
N PHE A 235 11.36 -18.31 -17.00
CA PHE A 235 11.43 -19.62 -16.34
C PHE A 235 10.39 -19.72 -15.21
N ALA A 236 10.19 -18.64 -14.44
CA ALA A 236 9.15 -18.57 -13.41
C ALA A 236 7.75 -18.73 -14.00
N LEU A 237 7.47 -18.08 -15.13
CA LEU A 237 6.18 -18.16 -15.82
C LEU A 237 5.93 -19.56 -16.40
N VAL A 238 6.93 -20.19 -17.01
CA VAL A 238 6.84 -21.58 -17.51
C VAL A 238 6.63 -22.56 -16.34
N GLY A 239 7.40 -22.42 -15.26
CA GLY A 239 7.24 -23.23 -14.05
C GLY A 239 5.85 -23.10 -13.43
N SER A 240 5.31 -21.89 -13.36
CA SER A 240 3.96 -21.60 -12.92
C SER A 240 2.89 -22.28 -13.80
N ALA A 241 3.05 -22.22 -15.11
CA ALA A 241 2.14 -22.88 -16.05
C ALA A 241 2.09 -24.41 -15.88
N ILE A 242 3.24 -25.03 -15.57
CA ILE A 242 3.37 -26.48 -15.34
C ILE A 242 2.81 -26.87 -13.97
N THR A 243 3.19 -26.12 -12.91
CA THR A 243 2.85 -26.47 -11.52
C THR A 243 1.46 -25.99 -11.11
N LYS A 244 0.83 -25.12 -11.90
CA LYS A 244 -0.42 -24.42 -11.60
C LYS A 244 -0.39 -23.61 -10.28
N LYS A 245 0.82 -23.22 -9.84
CA LYS A 245 1.05 -22.32 -8.71
C LYS A 245 1.38 -20.94 -9.22
N GLU A 246 1.14 -19.94 -8.42
CA GLU A 246 1.54 -18.57 -8.75
C GLU A 246 3.06 -18.48 -8.95
N PRO A 247 3.52 -17.70 -9.94
CA PRO A 247 4.95 -17.53 -10.17
C PRO A 247 5.57 -16.74 -9.01
N PHE A 248 6.74 -17.15 -8.56
CA PHE A 248 7.49 -16.49 -7.49
C PHE A 248 8.09 -15.13 -7.90
N ILE A 249 8.12 -14.80 -9.18
CA ILE A 249 8.51 -13.52 -9.76
C ILE A 249 7.56 -13.18 -10.89
N THR A 250 7.07 -11.93 -10.92
CA THR A 250 6.28 -11.37 -12.02
C THR A 250 6.91 -10.09 -12.54
N ALA A 251 6.54 -9.66 -13.73
CA ALA A 251 6.99 -8.38 -14.28
C ALA A 251 6.56 -7.19 -13.40
N ASP A 252 5.34 -7.23 -12.89
CA ASP A 252 4.81 -6.16 -12.03
C ASP A 252 5.49 -6.11 -10.66
N MET A 253 5.88 -7.27 -10.09
CA MET A 253 6.73 -7.30 -8.91
C MET A 253 8.10 -6.65 -9.16
N LEU A 254 8.75 -6.98 -10.28
CA LEU A 254 10.05 -6.40 -10.63
C LEU A 254 9.95 -4.89 -10.88
N ARG A 255 8.87 -4.42 -11.52
CA ARG A 255 8.62 -2.99 -11.69
C ARG A 255 8.36 -2.29 -10.37
N ALA A 256 7.55 -2.87 -9.50
CA ALA A 256 7.28 -2.33 -8.18
C ALA A 256 8.52 -2.28 -7.27
N SER A 257 9.53 -3.13 -7.55
CA SER A 257 10.80 -3.16 -6.82
C SER A 257 11.76 -2.02 -7.19
N VAL A 258 11.46 -1.23 -8.23
CA VAL A 258 12.25 -0.06 -8.58
C VAL A 258 11.74 1.15 -7.81
N SER A 259 12.61 1.88 -7.13
CA SER A 259 12.27 3.09 -6.37
C SER A 259 13.24 4.21 -6.70
N ASN A 260 12.80 5.45 -6.50
CA ASN A 260 13.69 6.59 -6.47
C ASN A 260 14.61 6.50 -5.25
N GLU A 261 15.79 7.12 -5.32
CA GLU A 261 16.72 7.19 -4.18
C GLU A 261 16.13 7.95 -2.98
N VAL A 262 15.23 8.88 -3.27
CA VAL A 262 14.51 9.68 -2.27
C VAL A 262 13.03 9.70 -2.61
N VAL A 263 12.19 9.38 -1.64
CA VAL A 263 10.74 9.60 -1.68
C VAL A 263 10.41 10.60 -0.58
N SER A 264 10.02 11.82 -0.97
CA SER A 264 9.94 12.94 -0.02
C SER A 264 8.57 13.00 0.66
N HIS A 265 8.57 13.00 1.99
CA HIS A 265 7.39 13.29 2.81
C HIS A 265 7.44 14.70 3.42
N ASP A 266 8.27 15.58 2.91
CA ASP A 266 8.48 16.93 3.46
C ASP A 266 7.21 17.79 3.45
N LYS A 267 6.36 17.66 2.44
CA LYS A 267 5.07 18.36 2.39
C LYS A 267 4.15 17.89 3.51
N ALA A 268 4.04 16.59 3.74
CA ALA A 268 3.25 16.04 4.83
C ALA A 268 3.80 16.51 6.19
N ARG A 269 5.11 16.56 6.38
CA ARG A 269 5.75 17.11 7.60
C ARG A 269 5.36 18.57 7.84
N ARG A 270 5.49 19.42 6.82
CA ARG A 270 5.24 20.86 6.95
C ARG A 270 3.75 21.18 7.15
N GLU A 271 2.87 20.53 6.41
CA GLU A 271 1.46 20.92 6.34
C GLU A 271 0.58 20.13 7.32
N LEU A 272 0.91 18.85 7.57
CA LEU A 272 0.14 17.98 8.44
C LEU A 272 0.77 17.77 9.83
N GLY A 273 2.08 18.03 9.96
CA GLY A 273 2.85 17.65 11.15
C GLY A 273 3.22 16.17 11.17
N TYR A 274 3.29 15.53 10.00
CA TYR A 274 3.63 14.12 9.84
C TYR A 274 5.00 13.80 10.43
N THR A 275 5.07 12.69 11.14
CA THR A 275 6.32 12.15 11.72
C THR A 275 6.40 10.66 11.45
N ILE A 276 7.61 10.13 11.42
CA ILE A 276 7.85 8.71 11.17
C ILE A 276 8.61 8.06 12.33
N ARG A 277 8.25 6.83 12.64
CA ARG A 277 9.01 5.94 13.52
C ARG A 277 10.24 5.43 12.80
N THR A 278 11.25 5.05 13.57
CA THR A 278 12.40 4.38 13.00
C THR A 278 12.03 2.99 12.48
N LEU A 279 12.71 2.52 11.43
CA LEU A 279 12.51 1.16 10.92
C LEU A 279 12.70 0.10 12.02
N ARG A 280 13.64 0.33 12.95
CA ARG A 280 13.89 -0.60 14.06
C ARG A 280 12.68 -0.72 15.00
N GLU A 281 12.02 0.37 15.34
CA GLU A 281 10.80 0.36 16.14
C GLU A 281 9.69 -0.38 15.40
N SER A 282 9.45 -0.07 14.13
CA SER A 282 8.41 -0.69 13.32
C SER A 282 8.61 -2.19 13.16
N LEU A 283 9.84 -2.64 12.89
CA LEU A 283 10.16 -4.07 12.79
C LEU A 283 10.08 -4.78 14.15
N THR A 284 10.52 -4.15 15.22
CA THR A 284 10.43 -4.73 16.58
C THR A 284 8.98 -5.00 16.95
N ASP A 285 8.10 -4.02 16.72
CA ASP A 285 6.68 -4.13 17.04
C ASP A 285 5.97 -5.12 16.09
N ALA A 286 6.35 -5.18 14.82
CA ALA A 286 5.85 -6.19 13.88
C ALA A 286 6.24 -7.61 14.33
N VAL A 287 7.49 -7.83 14.74
CA VAL A 287 7.96 -9.13 15.24
C VAL A 287 7.23 -9.52 16.53
N ALA A 288 7.01 -8.57 17.44
CA ALA A 288 6.24 -8.82 18.67
C ALA A 288 4.81 -9.27 18.30
N TRP A 289 4.15 -8.55 17.39
CA TRP A 289 2.83 -8.90 16.87
C TRP A 289 2.78 -10.29 16.24
N TYR A 290 3.75 -10.62 15.35
CA TYR A 290 3.81 -11.93 14.71
C TYR A 290 4.03 -13.08 15.70
N ARG A 291 4.81 -12.85 16.77
CA ARG A 291 4.98 -13.83 17.86
C ARG A 291 3.69 -14.01 18.65
N GLU A 292 3.00 -12.93 18.98
CA GLU A 292 1.71 -12.98 19.68
C GLU A 292 0.66 -13.75 18.88
N ARG A 293 0.68 -13.61 17.56
CA ARG A 293 -0.17 -14.37 16.63
C ARG A 293 0.26 -15.81 16.41
N GLY A 294 1.41 -16.22 16.95
CA GLY A 294 1.98 -17.56 16.75
C GLY A 294 2.49 -17.80 15.33
N TRP A 295 2.73 -16.74 14.55
CA TRP A 295 3.27 -16.84 13.17
C TRP A 295 4.79 -16.98 13.13
N LEU A 296 5.47 -16.55 14.18
CA LEU A 296 6.88 -16.82 14.43
C LEU A 296 7.00 -17.73 15.62
N GLY A 297 8.11 -18.49 15.67
CA GLY A 297 8.43 -19.30 16.87
C GLY A 297 8.60 -18.43 18.11
N ALA A 298 8.36 -19.03 19.27
CA ALA A 298 8.52 -18.38 20.57
C ALA A 298 9.97 -17.99 20.85
#